data_73fa410e6a12e33e40b07381653b6f69
#
_entry.id   73fa410e6a12e33e40b07381653b6f69
#
_cell.length_a   1.000
_cell.length_b   1.000
_cell.length_c   1.000
_cell.angle_alpha   90.00
_cell.angle_beta   90.00
_cell.angle_gamma   90.00
#
_symmetry.space_group_name_H-M   'P 1'
#
loop_
_entity.id
_entity.type
_entity.pdbx_description
1 polymer ?
#
loop_
_entity_poly.entity_id
_entity_poly.type
_entity_poly.pdbx_seq_one_letter_code
_entity_poly.pdbx_strand_id
1 'polypeptide(L)'
;MIILLTNLIFFMELTQKLATIQTKLKAKKSRFNKFGNYYYRSAEDILEALKPFLLELDVTVTTTEELISNDPSVIQSTATIRDNLNELSATAVVGVDVMFKGQAMPQRYGTASSYAKKYALGNLFLIDDTADADATTNSNNNWVPEAKEYLKKGGSLEKIKKKYKLTPELEQELSTL
;
A
#
# COMPACT_ATOMS: atom_id res chain seq x y z
N MET A 1 -22.96 43.43 -30.24
CA MET A 1 -22.45 43.42 -28.86
C MET A 1 -23.14 42.29 -28.09
N ILE A 2 -23.03 41.09 -28.58
CA ILE A 2 -23.49 39.86 -27.99
C ILE A 2 -22.48 38.82 -28.45
N ILE A 3 -21.98 37.99 -27.59
CA ILE A 3 -20.96 36.93 -27.79
C ILE A 3 -19.59 37.32 -27.22
N LEU A 4 -19.55 37.50 -25.90
CA LEU A 4 -18.28 37.44 -25.12
C LEU A 4 -18.56 36.86 -23.72
N LEU A 5 -19.59 36.03 -23.60
CA LEU A 5 -20.00 35.39 -22.33
C LEU A 5 -19.90 33.86 -22.37
N THR A 6 -19.17 33.33 -23.34
CA THR A 6 -18.99 31.89 -23.43
C THR A 6 -17.53 31.56 -23.19
N ASN A 7 -17.32 30.74 -22.18
CA ASN A 7 -16.09 30.06 -21.80
C ASN A 7 -15.12 30.86 -20.90
N LEU A 8 -15.60 31.27 -19.72
CA LEU A 8 -14.76 31.12 -18.56
C LEU A 8 -14.68 29.62 -18.27
N ILE A 9 -13.94 28.89 -19.10
CA ILE A 9 -13.45 27.56 -18.72
C ILE A 9 -12.62 27.83 -17.48
N PHE A 10 -13.17 27.43 -16.33
CA PHE A 10 -12.48 27.47 -15.06
C PHE A 10 -11.28 26.53 -15.22
N PHE A 11 -10.13 27.10 -15.55
CA PHE A 11 -8.87 26.36 -15.68
C PHE A 11 -8.52 25.91 -14.25
N MET A 12 -8.86 24.66 -13.94
CA MET A 12 -8.42 24.08 -12.67
C MET A 12 -6.89 23.99 -12.69
N GLU A 13 -6.26 24.56 -11.70
CA GLU A 13 -4.82 24.38 -11.50
C GLU A 13 -4.49 22.92 -11.15
N LEU A 14 -3.28 22.47 -11.46
CA LEU A 14 -2.84 21.10 -11.20
C LEU A 14 -3.00 20.68 -9.73
N THR A 15 -2.80 21.62 -8.79
CA THR A 15 -3.02 21.39 -7.36
C THR A 15 -4.46 21.05 -7.03
N GLN A 16 -5.44 21.69 -7.69
CA GLN A 16 -6.86 21.42 -7.52
C GLN A 16 -7.24 20.07 -8.15
N LYS A 17 -6.67 19.74 -9.31
CA LYS A 17 -6.83 18.45 -9.97
C LYS A 17 -6.29 17.32 -9.08
N LEU A 18 -5.09 17.48 -8.53
CA LEU A 18 -4.51 16.54 -7.60
C LEU A 18 -5.37 16.36 -6.34
N ALA A 19 -5.81 17.46 -5.72
CA ALA A 19 -6.69 17.42 -4.54
C ALA A 19 -8.02 16.69 -4.83
N THR A 20 -8.56 16.86 -6.05
CA THR A 20 -9.76 16.14 -6.49
C THR A 20 -9.51 14.63 -6.56
N ILE A 21 -8.37 14.21 -7.14
CA ILE A 21 -7.99 12.80 -7.18
C ILE A 21 -7.78 12.27 -5.76
N GLN A 22 -7.00 12.95 -4.92
CA GLN A 22 -6.72 12.54 -3.54
C GLN A 22 -7.99 12.30 -2.71
N THR A 23 -9.03 13.10 -2.95
CA THR A 23 -10.30 12.99 -2.23
C THR A 23 -11.19 11.87 -2.77
N LYS A 24 -11.24 11.69 -4.08
CA LYS A 24 -12.19 10.79 -4.75
C LYS A 24 -11.62 9.41 -5.05
N LEU A 25 -10.30 9.28 -5.22
CA LEU A 25 -9.66 8.02 -5.57
C LEU A 25 -9.88 6.96 -4.48
N LYS A 26 -10.40 5.81 -4.89
CA LYS A 26 -10.60 4.65 -4.02
C LYS A 26 -9.94 3.42 -4.65
N ALA A 27 -8.72 3.13 -4.26
CA ALA A 27 -8.01 1.92 -4.63
C ALA A 27 -8.17 0.88 -3.51
N LYS A 28 -9.15 -0.03 -3.66
CA LYS A 28 -9.47 -1.02 -2.61
C LYS A 28 -8.38 -2.09 -2.49
N LYS A 29 -8.12 -2.58 -1.28
CA LYS A 29 -7.32 -3.79 -1.03
C LYS A 29 -8.16 -5.02 -1.43
N SER A 30 -8.04 -5.47 -2.68
CA SER A 30 -8.84 -6.57 -3.25
C SER A 30 -8.06 -7.88 -3.41
N ARG A 31 -6.74 -7.83 -3.34
CA ARG A 31 -5.87 -8.99 -3.47
C ARG A 31 -5.62 -9.63 -2.10
N PHE A 32 -5.70 -10.95 -2.03
CA PHE A 32 -5.46 -11.68 -0.78
C PHE A 32 -4.10 -12.40 -0.79
N ASN A 33 -3.27 -12.09 0.19
CA ASN A 33 -2.02 -12.80 0.43
C ASN A 33 -2.28 -13.98 1.37
N LYS A 34 -2.24 -15.20 0.82
CA LYS A 34 -2.48 -16.43 1.59
C LYS A 34 -1.40 -16.72 2.64
N PHE A 35 -0.16 -16.29 2.41
CA PHE A 35 0.95 -16.52 3.34
C PHE A 35 0.88 -15.59 4.55
N GLY A 36 0.57 -14.31 4.31
CA GLY A 36 0.44 -13.30 5.37
C GLY A 36 -0.97 -13.18 5.93
N ASN A 37 -1.97 -13.84 5.31
CA ASN A 37 -3.39 -13.80 5.68
C ASN A 37 -3.95 -12.37 5.78
N TYR A 38 -3.62 -11.51 4.79
CA TYR A 38 -4.10 -10.13 4.72
C TYR A 38 -4.49 -9.73 3.30
N TYR A 39 -5.38 -8.73 3.20
CA TYR A 39 -5.73 -8.10 1.93
C TYR A 39 -4.77 -6.96 1.62
N TYR A 40 -4.35 -6.87 0.36
CA TYR A 40 -3.48 -5.80 -0.12
C TYR A 40 -3.94 -5.27 -1.47
N ARG A 41 -3.37 -4.14 -1.89
CA ARG A 41 -3.47 -3.61 -3.25
C ARG A 41 -2.08 -3.57 -3.89
N SER A 42 -2.01 -3.75 -5.17
CA SER A 42 -0.78 -3.59 -5.95
C SER A 42 -0.68 -2.17 -6.54
N ALA A 43 0.46 -1.83 -7.13
CA ALA A 43 0.61 -0.59 -7.88
C ALA A 43 -0.37 -0.55 -9.08
N GLU A 44 -0.60 -1.69 -9.75
CA GLU A 44 -1.53 -1.81 -10.86
C GLU A 44 -2.97 -1.49 -10.44
N ASP A 45 -3.40 -1.91 -9.25
CA ASP A 45 -4.75 -1.61 -8.75
C ASP A 45 -4.95 -0.10 -8.55
N ILE A 46 -3.88 0.63 -8.14
CA ILE A 46 -3.89 2.09 -8.03
C ILE A 46 -3.96 2.72 -9.43
N LEU A 47 -3.11 2.27 -10.34
CA LEU A 47 -3.08 2.80 -11.72
C LEU A 47 -4.41 2.59 -12.45
N GLU A 48 -5.06 1.43 -12.29
CA GLU A 48 -6.39 1.19 -12.86
C GLU A 48 -7.45 2.13 -12.26
N ALA A 49 -7.42 2.35 -10.94
CA ALA A 49 -8.35 3.25 -10.28
C ALA A 49 -8.14 4.73 -10.66
N LEU A 50 -6.93 5.10 -11.14
CA LEU A 50 -6.60 6.45 -11.61
C LEU A 50 -7.14 6.76 -13.00
N LYS A 51 -7.24 5.77 -13.89
CA LYS A 51 -7.57 5.98 -15.31
C LYS A 51 -8.79 6.86 -15.58
N PRO A 52 -9.94 6.74 -14.87
CA PRO A 52 -11.09 7.63 -15.08
C PRO A 52 -10.74 9.10 -14.88
N PHE A 53 -9.91 9.42 -13.88
CA PHE A 53 -9.54 10.79 -13.54
C PHE A 53 -8.61 11.43 -14.57
N LEU A 54 -7.78 10.61 -15.27
CA LEU A 54 -6.80 11.12 -16.24
C LEU A 54 -7.50 11.87 -17.38
N LEU A 55 -8.57 11.30 -17.92
CA LEU A 55 -9.37 11.92 -18.99
C LEU A 55 -10.26 13.02 -18.45
N GLU A 56 -10.92 12.82 -17.29
CA GLU A 56 -11.83 13.81 -16.72
C GLU A 56 -11.14 15.13 -16.38
N LEU A 57 -9.89 15.05 -15.88
CA LEU A 57 -9.14 16.21 -15.38
C LEU A 57 -8.04 16.69 -16.36
N ASP A 58 -7.92 16.07 -17.52
CA ASP A 58 -6.86 16.35 -18.51
C ASP A 58 -5.48 16.38 -17.85
N VAL A 59 -5.10 15.24 -17.28
CA VAL A 59 -3.79 15.01 -16.65
C VAL A 59 -3.20 13.69 -17.08
N THR A 60 -1.89 13.57 -16.95
CA THR A 60 -1.14 12.32 -17.12
C THR A 60 -0.46 11.92 -15.83
N VAL A 61 -0.27 10.62 -15.62
CA VAL A 61 0.50 10.08 -14.50
C VAL A 61 1.56 9.14 -15.03
N THR A 62 2.79 9.33 -14.59
CA THR A 62 3.93 8.49 -14.91
C THR A 62 4.62 8.01 -13.65
N THR A 63 5.27 6.85 -13.73
CA THR A 63 6.19 6.37 -12.69
C THR A 63 7.55 6.11 -13.31
N THR A 64 8.60 6.60 -12.67
CA THR A 64 10.00 6.33 -13.03
C THR A 64 10.72 5.68 -11.89
N GLU A 65 11.78 4.93 -12.18
CA GLU A 65 12.56 4.23 -11.17
C GLU A 65 14.05 4.44 -11.41
N GLU A 66 14.78 4.53 -10.31
CA GLU A 66 16.22 4.68 -10.30
C GLU A 66 16.84 3.80 -9.21
N LEU A 67 17.94 3.15 -9.51
CA LEU A 67 18.78 2.48 -8.53
C LEU A 67 19.71 3.52 -7.91
N ILE A 68 19.37 4.00 -6.71
CA ILE A 68 20.11 5.09 -6.04
C ILE A 68 21.28 4.61 -5.20
N SER A 69 21.37 3.30 -4.92
CA SER A 69 22.49 2.67 -4.22
C SER A 69 22.65 1.22 -4.65
N ASN A 70 23.89 0.75 -4.72
CA ASN A 70 24.21 -0.65 -5.01
C ASN A 70 24.50 -1.47 -3.74
N ASP A 71 24.96 -0.83 -2.66
CA ASP A 71 25.27 -1.48 -1.39
C ASP A 71 24.93 -0.55 -0.20
N PRO A 72 23.85 -0.81 0.54
CA PRO A 72 22.79 -1.76 0.19
C PRO A 72 22.07 -1.36 -1.10
N SER A 73 21.55 -2.35 -1.83
CA SER A 73 20.82 -2.08 -3.08
C SER A 73 19.48 -1.44 -2.79
N VAL A 74 19.23 -0.23 -3.33
CA VAL A 74 18.05 0.58 -3.05
C VAL A 74 17.47 1.15 -4.34
N ILE A 75 16.17 0.95 -4.55
CA ILE A 75 15.39 1.53 -5.64
C ILE A 75 14.60 2.72 -5.12
N GLN A 76 14.67 3.85 -5.83
CA GLN A 76 13.76 4.97 -5.70
C GLN A 76 12.73 4.91 -6.81
N SER A 77 11.44 5.06 -6.49
CA SER A 77 10.37 5.29 -7.46
C SER A 77 9.81 6.68 -7.28
N THR A 78 9.54 7.37 -8.40
CA THR A 78 8.91 8.69 -8.44
C THR A 78 7.60 8.58 -9.21
N ALA A 79 6.49 8.91 -8.56
CA ALA A 79 5.21 9.11 -9.21
C ALA A 79 5.02 10.60 -9.51
N THR A 80 4.64 10.91 -10.75
CA THR A 80 4.48 12.30 -11.22
C THR A 80 3.12 12.46 -11.88
N ILE A 81 2.36 13.46 -11.47
CA ILE A 81 1.17 13.95 -12.17
C ILE A 81 1.51 15.22 -12.95
N ARG A 82 1.05 15.32 -14.17
CA ARG A 82 1.29 16.47 -15.07
C ARG A 82 0.02 16.93 -15.74
N ASP A 83 -0.09 18.23 -15.95
CA ASP A 83 -0.92 18.84 -16.97
C ASP A 83 -0.04 19.55 -18.02
N ASN A 84 -0.63 20.37 -18.88
CA ASN A 84 0.11 21.05 -19.95
C ASN A 84 1.15 22.07 -19.46
N LEU A 85 1.06 22.52 -18.21
CA LEU A 85 1.86 23.64 -17.68
C LEU A 85 2.74 23.23 -16.50
N ASN A 86 2.31 22.29 -15.67
CA ASN A 86 2.90 22.00 -14.37
C ASN A 86 3.05 20.50 -14.13
N GLU A 87 3.92 20.16 -13.18
CA GLU A 87 4.05 18.81 -12.64
C GLU A 87 4.21 18.83 -11.13
N LEU A 88 3.70 17.77 -10.48
CA LEU A 88 3.88 17.49 -9.06
C LEU A 88 4.31 16.04 -8.89
N SER A 89 5.23 15.79 -7.99
CA SER A 89 5.82 14.46 -7.80
C SER A 89 5.90 14.08 -6.33
N ALA A 90 5.86 12.78 -6.08
CA ALA A 90 6.23 12.20 -4.80
C ALA A 90 7.12 10.97 -5.03
N THR A 91 8.03 10.73 -4.10
CA THR A 91 8.99 9.63 -4.18
C THR A 91 8.78 8.62 -3.06
N ALA A 92 9.27 7.41 -3.29
CA ALA A 92 9.44 6.38 -2.27
C ALA A 92 10.71 5.59 -2.54
N VAL A 93 11.34 5.10 -1.47
CA VAL A 93 12.57 4.29 -1.52
C VAL A 93 12.31 2.93 -0.91
N VAL A 94 12.83 1.89 -1.57
CA VAL A 94 12.71 0.50 -1.13
C VAL A 94 14.04 -0.21 -1.29
N GLY A 95 14.49 -0.88 -0.23
CA GLY A 95 15.66 -1.76 -0.28
C GLY A 95 15.36 -3.04 -1.06
N VAL A 96 16.36 -3.53 -1.81
CA VAL A 96 16.30 -4.83 -2.47
C VAL A 96 16.98 -5.86 -1.58
N ASP A 97 16.25 -6.88 -1.13
CA ASP A 97 16.85 -8.00 -0.41
C ASP A 97 17.60 -8.91 -1.39
N VAL A 98 18.87 -8.55 -1.65
CA VAL A 98 19.75 -9.30 -2.56
C VAL A 98 20.19 -10.65 -1.99
N MET A 99 19.99 -10.89 -0.69
CA MET A 99 20.38 -12.13 0.00
C MET A 99 19.23 -13.14 0.11
N PHE A 100 18.01 -12.77 -0.25
CA PHE A 100 16.85 -13.64 -0.15
C PHE A 100 16.98 -14.86 -1.07
N LYS A 101 17.11 -16.05 -0.49
CA LYS A 101 17.38 -17.29 -1.23
C LYS A 101 16.19 -17.87 -1.99
N GLY A 102 14.97 -17.38 -1.74
CA GLY A 102 13.73 -17.91 -2.32
C GLY A 102 13.38 -17.37 -3.72
N GLN A 103 14.15 -16.41 -4.26
CA GLN A 103 13.86 -15.77 -5.54
C GLN A 103 15.15 -15.54 -6.36
N ALA A 104 15.00 -15.59 -7.69
CA ALA A 104 16.07 -15.17 -8.60
C ALA A 104 16.27 -13.64 -8.53
N MET A 105 17.47 -13.15 -8.85
CA MET A 105 17.82 -11.74 -8.78
C MET A 105 16.80 -10.82 -9.50
N PRO A 106 16.38 -11.07 -10.74
CA PRO A 106 15.37 -10.23 -11.39
C PRO A 106 14.05 -10.17 -10.64
N GLN A 107 13.63 -11.25 -9.99
CA GLN A 107 12.41 -11.30 -9.19
C GLN A 107 12.51 -10.43 -7.94
N ARG A 108 13.67 -10.38 -7.29
CA ARG A 108 13.92 -9.52 -6.11
C ARG A 108 13.80 -8.05 -6.46
N TYR A 109 14.44 -7.64 -7.58
CA TYR A 109 14.32 -6.28 -8.10
C TYR A 109 12.87 -5.97 -8.53
N GLY A 110 12.19 -6.88 -9.22
CA GLY A 110 10.78 -6.72 -9.59
C GLY A 110 9.85 -6.58 -8.40
N THR A 111 10.13 -7.32 -7.32
CA THR A 111 9.38 -7.18 -6.06
C THR A 111 9.60 -5.79 -5.45
N ALA A 112 10.86 -5.37 -5.29
CA ALA A 112 11.20 -4.05 -4.75
C ALA A 112 10.62 -2.91 -5.60
N SER A 113 10.71 -3.00 -6.93
CA SER A 113 10.09 -2.09 -7.91
C SER A 113 8.58 -1.95 -7.67
N SER A 114 7.86 -3.07 -7.56
CA SER A 114 6.40 -3.06 -7.32
C SER A 114 6.03 -2.36 -6.01
N TYR A 115 6.81 -2.58 -4.95
CA TYR A 115 6.62 -1.89 -3.67
C TYR A 115 6.95 -0.39 -3.78
N ALA A 116 8.08 -0.03 -4.41
CA ALA A 116 8.48 1.37 -4.56
C ALA A 116 7.44 2.18 -5.35
N LYS A 117 6.93 1.64 -6.47
CA LYS A 117 5.82 2.25 -7.24
C LYS A 117 4.57 2.42 -6.41
N LYS A 118 4.16 1.38 -5.69
CA LYS A 118 2.96 1.43 -4.84
C LYS A 118 3.08 2.54 -3.80
N TYR A 119 4.23 2.68 -3.15
CA TYR A 119 4.45 3.69 -2.13
C TYR A 119 4.56 5.09 -2.72
N ALA A 120 5.24 5.28 -3.86
CA ALA A 120 5.31 6.57 -4.54
C ALA A 120 3.91 7.06 -4.99
N LEU A 121 3.10 6.17 -5.57
CA LEU A 121 1.70 6.47 -5.91
C LEU A 121 0.86 6.75 -4.65
N GLY A 122 1.06 5.97 -3.59
CA GLY A 122 0.40 6.17 -2.30
C GLY A 122 0.70 7.55 -1.71
N ASN A 123 1.97 7.97 -1.75
CA ASN A 123 2.41 9.29 -1.29
C ASN A 123 1.80 10.43 -2.13
N LEU A 124 1.82 10.30 -3.46
CA LEU A 124 1.30 11.35 -4.36
C LEU A 124 -0.21 11.52 -4.22
N PHE A 125 -0.96 10.40 -4.14
CA PHE A 125 -2.41 10.44 -4.13
C PHE A 125 -3.03 10.31 -2.74
N LEU A 126 -2.22 10.38 -1.67
CA LEU A 126 -2.65 10.28 -0.26
C LEU A 126 -3.53 9.05 -0.03
N ILE A 127 -3.12 7.92 -0.59
CA ILE A 127 -3.86 6.67 -0.43
C ILE A 127 -3.58 6.15 0.97
N ASP A 128 -4.54 6.37 1.87
CA ASP A 128 -4.46 5.94 3.25
C ASP A 128 -4.60 4.41 3.35
N ASP A 129 -3.61 3.80 3.97
CA ASP A 129 -3.66 2.42 4.43
C ASP A 129 -4.13 2.39 5.89
N THR A 130 -5.41 2.75 6.11
CA THR A 130 -6.04 2.79 7.44
C THR A 130 -5.99 1.47 8.22
N ALA A 131 -5.49 0.40 7.63
CA ALA A 131 -5.03 -0.77 8.36
C ALA A 131 -3.54 -0.91 8.10
N ASP A 132 -2.74 -0.36 9.00
CA ASP A 132 -1.30 -0.58 9.04
C ASP A 132 -1.06 -2.08 9.13
N ALA A 133 -0.32 -2.65 8.16
CA ALA A 133 0.00 -4.08 8.20
C ALA A 133 0.80 -4.41 9.47
N ASP A 134 1.52 -3.43 10.02
CA ASP A 134 2.23 -3.54 11.29
C ASP A 134 1.26 -3.49 12.49
N ALA A 135 0.12 -2.81 12.36
CA ALA A 135 -0.95 -2.86 13.37
C ALA A 135 -1.72 -4.19 13.35
N THR A 136 -1.73 -4.91 12.22
CA THR A 136 -2.42 -6.21 12.09
C THR A 136 -1.57 -7.42 12.45
N THR A 137 -0.31 -7.22 12.88
CA THR A 137 0.50 -8.33 13.43
C THR A 137 -0.11 -8.94 14.71
N ASN A 138 -1.17 -8.33 15.25
CA ASN A 138 -1.82 -8.80 16.47
C ASN A 138 -3.32 -9.17 16.35
N SER A 139 -3.95 -9.11 15.16
CA SER A 139 -5.41 -9.36 15.09
C SER A 139 -5.86 -10.56 14.26
N ASN A 140 -4.96 -11.42 13.79
CA ASN A 140 -5.36 -12.70 13.23
C ASN A 140 -5.42 -13.77 14.32
N ASN A 141 -6.38 -13.62 15.23
CA ASN A 141 -6.71 -14.61 16.25
C ASN A 141 -7.38 -15.88 15.68
N ASN A 142 -7.16 -16.21 14.41
CA ASN A 142 -7.70 -17.43 13.78
C ASN A 142 -7.21 -18.72 14.46
N TRP A 143 -6.12 -18.64 15.22
CA TRP A 143 -5.58 -19.73 16.02
C TRP A 143 -6.24 -19.83 17.42
N VAL A 144 -6.97 -18.80 17.87
CA VAL A 144 -7.60 -18.77 19.20
C VAL A 144 -8.60 -19.88 19.43
N PRO A 145 -9.49 -20.25 18.46
CA PRO A 145 -10.36 -21.39 18.62
C PRO A 145 -9.59 -22.70 18.84
N GLU A 146 -8.52 -22.94 18.06
CA GLU A 146 -7.66 -24.11 18.21
C GLU A 146 -6.90 -24.11 19.55
N ALA A 147 -6.43 -22.93 19.98
CA ALA A 147 -5.76 -22.77 21.27
C ALA A 147 -6.70 -23.06 22.45
N LYS A 148 -7.94 -22.59 22.39
CA LYS A 148 -8.98 -22.89 23.40
C LYS A 148 -9.28 -24.40 23.46
N GLU A 149 -9.40 -25.03 22.31
CA GLU A 149 -9.62 -26.48 22.25
C GLU A 149 -8.41 -27.27 22.80
N TYR A 150 -7.18 -26.82 22.48
CA TYR A 150 -5.95 -27.38 23.01
C TYR A 150 -5.87 -27.29 24.53
N LEU A 151 -6.22 -26.11 25.11
CA LEU A 151 -6.24 -25.92 26.57
C LEU A 151 -7.31 -26.78 27.25
N LYS A 152 -8.51 -26.88 26.68
CA LYS A 152 -9.60 -27.77 27.17
C LYS A 152 -9.21 -29.24 27.19
N LYS A 153 -8.29 -29.64 26.32
CA LYS A 153 -7.72 -31.01 26.28
C LYS A 153 -6.50 -31.19 27.20
N GLY A 154 -6.24 -30.26 28.12
CA GLY A 154 -5.12 -30.31 29.07
C GLY A 154 -3.80 -29.79 28.52
N GLY A 155 -3.84 -29.00 27.43
CA GLY A 155 -2.67 -28.34 26.89
C GLY A 155 -2.13 -27.24 27.79
N SER A 156 -0.89 -26.79 27.54
CA SER A 156 -0.20 -25.78 28.36
C SER A 156 -0.26 -24.41 27.71
N LEU A 157 -0.69 -23.37 28.45
CA LEU A 157 -0.68 -21.97 28.05
C LEU A 157 0.73 -21.50 27.69
N GLU A 158 1.76 -21.98 28.40
CA GLU A 158 3.16 -21.65 28.10
C GLU A 158 3.61 -22.08 26.69
N LYS A 159 3.09 -23.17 26.16
CA LYS A 159 3.37 -23.60 24.78
C LYS A 159 2.72 -22.65 23.77
N ILE A 160 1.52 -22.14 24.08
CA ILE A 160 0.83 -21.15 23.25
C ILE A 160 1.61 -19.84 23.26
N LYS A 161 2.06 -19.35 24.42
CA LYS A 161 2.89 -18.14 24.57
C LYS A 161 4.21 -18.21 23.79
N LYS A 162 4.81 -19.38 23.69
CA LYS A 162 6.03 -19.58 22.88
C LYS A 162 5.79 -19.48 21.37
N LYS A 163 4.58 -19.81 20.93
CA LYS A 163 4.23 -19.86 19.50
C LYS A 163 3.55 -18.58 19.02
N TYR A 164 2.79 -17.90 19.86
CA TYR A 164 1.98 -16.74 19.52
C TYR A 164 2.20 -15.61 20.55
N LYS A 165 2.26 -14.37 20.05
CA LYS A 165 2.22 -13.18 20.93
C LYS A 165 0.79 -12.97 21.42
N LEU A 166 0.56 -13.06 22.72
CA LEU A 166 -0.75 -12.83 23.33
C LEU A 166 -0.84 -11.37 23.77
N THR A 167 -2.04 -10.78 23.61
CA THR A 167 -2.36 -9.54 24.34
C THR A 167 -2.71 -9.89 25.79
N PRO A 168 -2.57 -8.94 26.74
CA PRO A 168 -2.92 -9.18 28.15
C PRO A 168 -4.36 -9.68 28.33
N GLU A 169 -5.30 -9.15 27.55
CA GLU A 169 -6.73 -9.53 27.58
C GLU A 169 -6.92 -10.98 27.13
N LEU A 170 -6.25 -11.36 26.03
CA LEU A 170 -6.35 -12.71 25.48
C LEU A 170 -5.64 -13.73 26.37
N GLU A 171 -4.53 -13.33 27.01
CA GLU A 171 -3.84 -14.16 27.98
C GLU A 171 -4.73 -14.45 29.19
N GLN A 172 -5.41 -13.41 29.70
CA GLN A 172 -6.37 -13.56 30.80
C GLN A 172 -7.52 -14.49 30.40
N GLU A 173 -8.08 -14.32 29.20
CA GLU A 173 -9.17 -15.17 28.69
C GLU A 173 -8.74 -16.64 28.58
N LEU A 174 -7.54 -16.90 28.04
CA LEU A 174 -7.03 -18.26 27.87
C LEU A 174 -6.59 -18.92 29.19
N SER A 175 -6.23 -18.13 30.19
CA SER A 175 -5.85 -18.63 31.52
C SER A 175 -7.03 -19.12 32.37
N THR A 176 -8.25 -18.78 31.96
CA THR A 176 -9.50 -19.16 32.66
C THR A 176 -10.14 -20.44 32.11
N LEU A 177 -9.53 -21.06 31.12
CA LEU A 177 -10.00 -22.30 30.47
C LEU A 177 -9.31 -23.54 30.99
#